data_ad28926fd32aea4d25f7e4dc7843d1c5
#
_entry.id   ad28926fd32aea4d25f7e4dc7843d1c5
#
_cell.length_a   1.000
_cell.length_b   1.000
_cell.length_c   1.000
_cell.angle_alpha   90.00
_cell.angle_beta   90.00
_cell.angle_gamma   90.00
#
_symmetry.space_group_name_H-M   'P 1'
#
loop_
_entity.id
_entity.type
_entity.pdbx_description
1 polymer ?
#
loop_
_entity_poly.entity_id
_entity_poly.type
_entity_poly.pdbx_seq_one_letter_code
_entity_poly.pdbx_strand_id
1 'polypeptide(L)'
;LIQKVIFKIMKNGNDMKRKFLYTIITICLICSFFSCEQNDLLTNANDVSYVIFDKDMTTDTTAVSFKFYDEGEDAKIALGVKVYGKLQENDLTFSLGFDPVRTTLPESQFELPEKCVIKAGELKGEIIITLKNYDILKENTKLLALKVNEEGEVREGTAKFTRAIISVTDRIFKPVWWSVGNIGNVDDRFNIAEEYYLGVYSETKYLMFLDELKKDDVVFDGKDMNILRKYSLRLKNTLKNINGDKPKDKWLRDENGVIIEVPIAG
;
A
#
# COMPACT_ATOMS: atom_id res chain seq x y z
N LEU A 1 -13.08 -1.16 -85.97
CA LEU A 1 -14.08 -1.90 -85.15
C LEU A 1 -13.42 -2.47 -83.86
N ILE A 2 -12.22 -3.09 -84.00
CA ILE A 2 -11.48 -3.74 -82.91
C ILE A 2 -11.10 -2.74 -81.72
N GLN A 3 -10.65 -1.49 -82.02
CA GLN A 3 -10.32 -0.51 -81.03
C GLN A 3 -11.53 -0.10 -80.18
N LYS A 4 -12.73 0.00 -80.70
CA LYS A 4 -13.96 0.29 -79.99
C LYS A 4 -14.35 -0.84 -79.05
N VAL A 5 -14.09 -2.07 -79.41
CA VAL A 5 -14.39 -3.26 -78.55
C VAL A 5 -13.41 -3.33 -77.39
N ILE A 6 -12.11 -3.10 -77.59
CA ILE A 6 -11.06 -3.09 -76.58
C ILE A 6 -11.33 -1.95 -75.57
N PHE A 7 -11.69 -0.76 -76.04
CA PHE A 7 -12.02 0.37 -75.17
C PHE A 7 -13.27 0.11 -74.32
N LYS A 8 -14.26 -0.58 -74.83
CA LYS A 8 -15.48 -0.99 -74.13
C LYS A 8 -15.19 -2.04 -73.05
N ILE A 9 -14.29 -2.98 -73.31
CA ILE A 9 -13.88 -4.01 -72.37
C ILE A 9 -13.05 -3.40 -71.24
N MET A 10 -12.12 -2.49 -71.55
CA MET A 10 -11.33 -1.81 -70.53
C MET A 10 -12.19 -0.88 -69.66
N LYS A 11 -13.19 -0.23 -70.19
CA LYS A 11 -14.12 0.61 -69.44
C LYS A 11 -15.00 -0.22 -68.48
N ASN A 12 -15.48 -1.38 -68.93
CA ASN A 12 -16.26 -2.28 -68.12
C ASN A 12 -15.42 -2.96 -67.04
N GLY A 13 -14.15 -3.26 -67.27
CA GLY A 13 -13.24 -3.85 -66.30
C GLY A 13 -12.91 -2.86 -65.13
N ASN A 14 -12.80 -1.57 -65.45
CA ASN A 14 -12.62 -0.54 -64.42
C ASN A 14 -13.87 -0.29 -63.61
N ASP A 15 -15.05 -0.33 -64.21
CA ASP A 15 -16.33 -0.19 -63.48
C ASP A 15 -16.61 -1.38 -62.58
N MET A 16 -16.24 -2.59 -62.98
CA MET A 16 -16.39 -3.78 -62.16
C MET A 16 -15.41 -3.75 -60.95
N LYS A 17 -14.17 -3.34 -61.15
CA LYS A 17 -13.21 -3.13 -60.07
C LYS A 17 -13.64 -2.02 -59.12
N ARG A 18 -14.20 -0.93 -59.63
CA ARG A 18 -14.74 0.16 -58.82
C ARG A 18 -15.95 -0.28 -57.99
N LYS A 19 -16.88 -0.99 -58.59
CA LYS A 19 -18.04 -1.56 -57.84
C LYS A 19 -17.60 -2.54 -56.78
N PHE A 20 -16.62 -3.40 -57.07
CA PHE A 20 -16.06 -4.33 -56.10
C PHE A 20 -15.37 -3.59 -54.94
N LEU A 21 -14.61 -2.52 -55.22
CA LEU A 21 -13.97 -1.68 -54.20
C LEU A 21 -15.02 -0.99 -53.33
N TYR A 22 -16.08 -0.44 -53.91
CA TYR A 22 -17.17 0.17 -53.12
C TYR A 22 -17.90 -0.85 -52.26
N THR A 23 -18.11 -2.07 -52.75
CA THR A 23 -18.74 -3.15 -51.96
C THR A 23 -17.87 -3.53 -50.76
N ILE A 24 -16.55 -3.64 -50.92
CA ILE A 24 -15.61 -3.92 -49.83
C ILE A 24 -15.62 -2.79 -48.81
N ILE A 25 -15.56 -1.52 -49.27
CA ILE A 25 -15.61 -0.35 -48.34
C ILE A 25 -16.93 -0.32 -47.59
N THR A 26 -18.05 -0.62 -48.25
CA THR A 26 -19.35 -0.64 -47.58
C THR A 26 -19.44 -1.79 -46.57
N ILE A 27 -18.91 -2.97 -46.84
CA ILE A 27 -18.85 -4.09 -45.93
C ILE A 27 -17.95 -3.74 -44.72
N CYS A 28 -16.77 -3.12 -44.95
CA CYS A 28 -15.89 -2.67 -43.88
C CYS A 28 -16.54 -1.61 -43.02
N LEU A 29 -17.30 -0.67 -43.60
CA LEU A 29 -18.05 0.33 -42.84
C LEU A 29 -19.17 -0.31 -41.99
N ILE A 30 -19.87 -1.33 -42.52
CA ILE A 30 -20.91 -2.04 -41.77
C ILE A 30 -20.29 -2.85 -40.63
N CYS A 31 -19.15 -3.50 -40.86
CA CYS A 31 -18.43 -4.25 -39.81
C CYS A 31 -17.90 -3.37 -38.69
N SER A 32 -17.61 -2.10 -38.98
CA SER A 32 -17.16 -1.15 -37.90
C SER A 32 -18.29 -0.72 -36.97
N PHE A 33 -19.56 -0.91 -37.35
CA PHE A 33 -20.69 -0.64 -36.44
C PHE A 33 -21.05 -1.85 -35.55
N PHE A 34 -20.53 -3.04 -35.82
CA PHE A 34 -20.74 -4.22 -34.98
C PHE A 34 -19.59 -4.49 -33.99
N SER A 35 -18.54 -3.65 -34.00
CA SER A 35 -17.42 -3.79 -33.07
C SER A 35 -17.55 -2.82 -31.92
N CYS A 36 -18.63 -2.87 -31.18
CA CYS A 36 -18.70 -2.45 -29.79
C CYS A 36 -19.98 -3.02 -29.18
N GLU A 37 -20.03 -4.34 -29.00
CA GLU A 37 -20.62 -4.80 -27.77
C GLU A 37 -19.57 -4.39 -26.71
N GLN A 38 -19.77 -3.23 -26.07
CA GLN A 38 -19.43 -3.16 -24.69
C GLN A 38 -20.12 -4.37 -24.06
N ASN A 39 -19.36 -5.40 -23.78
CA ASN A 39 -19.77 -6.29 -22.72
C ASN A 39 -20.15 -5.34 -21.59
N ASP A 40 -21.45 -5.24 -21.32
CA ASP A 40 -21.93 -4.73 -20.04
C ASP A 40 -21.13 -5.49 -18.98
N LEU A 41 -20.05 -4.88 -18.56
CA LEU A 41 -19.24 -5.34 -17.46
C LEU A 41 -20.21 -5.38 -16.30
N LEU A 42 -20.89 -6.56 -16.16
CA LEU A 42 -21.60 -6.92 -14.95
C LEU A 42 -22.62 -5.90 -14.45
N THR A 43 -23.42 -5.28 -15.33
CA THR A 43 -24.77 -4.90 -14.95
C THR A 43 -25.62 -6.14 -14.86
N ASN A 44 -25.03 -7.20 -14.33
CA ASN A 44 -25.81 -8.31 -13.89
C ASN A 44 -26.53 -7.85 -12.64
N ALA A 45 -27.84 -7.95 -12.67
CA ALA A 45 -28.77 -7.72 -11.61
C ALA A 45 -28.58 -8.67 -10.39
N ASN A 46 -27.33 -8.88 -10.00
CA ASN A 46 -27.02 -9.49 -8.73
C ASN A 46 -26.69 -8.33 -7.78
N ASP A 47 -27.53 -8.16 -6.79
CA ASP A 47 -27.33 -7.21 -5.67
C ASP A 47 -26.11 -7.59 -4.82
N VAL A 48 -25.04 -8.05 -5.46
CA VAL A 48 -23.81 -8.51 -4.82
C VAL A 48 -22.79 -7.40 -4.77
N SER A 49 -22.31 -7.13 -3.58
CA SER A 49 -21.24 -6.17 -3.31
C SER A 49 -19.95 -6.91 -2.99
N TYR A 50 -18.91 -6.65 -3.77
CA TYR A 50 -17.58 -7.22 -3.54
C TYR A 50 -16.76 -6.27 -2.68
N VAL A 51 -16.41 -6.69 -1.46
CA VAL A 51 -15.59 -5.91 -0.54
C VAL A 51 -14.15 -6.41 -0.64
N ILE A 52 -13.21 -5.48 -0.77
CA ILE A 52 -11.76 -5.76 -0.78
C ILE A 52 -11.04 -4.84 0.19
N PHE A 53 -9.86 -5.24 0.65
CA PHE A 53 -8.96 -4.37 1.39
C PHE A 53 -8.25 -3.40 0.44
N ASP A 54 -8.26 -2.09 0.79
CA ASP A 54 -7.56 -1.04 0.04
C ASP A 54 -6.09 -1.01 0.49
N LYS A 55 -5.28 -1.91 -0.04
CA LYS A 55 -3.86 -2.03 0.30
C LYS A 55 -2.97 -1.75 -0.91
N ASP A 56 -1.75 -1.34 -0.62
CA ASP A 56 -0.70 -1.21 -1.63
C ASP A 56 -0.37 -2.58 -2.22
N MET A 57 -0.31 -2.67 -3.55
CA MET A 57 0.02 -3.92 -4.24
C MET A 57 1.50 -4.29 -4.15
N THR A 58 2.36 -3.37 -3.76
CA THR A 58 3.81 -3.57 -3.60
C THR A 58 4.17 -4.08 -2.21
N THR A 59 3.33 -3.77 -1.21
CA THR A 59 3.51 -4.22 0.18
C THR A 59 2.26 -4.95 0.64
N ASP A 60 2.32 -6.27 0.63
CA ASP A 60 1.18 -7.12 0.99
C ASP A 60 0.89 -7.14 2.50
N THR A 61 1.84 -6.68 3.31
CA THR A 61 1.79 -6.78 4.77
C THR A 61 1.92 -5.41 5.43
N THR A 62 1.00 -5.09 6.33
CA THR A 62 1.11 -3.94 7.24
C THR A 62 1.93 -4.35 8.46
N ALA A 63 3.05 -3.67 8.69
CA ALA A 63 3.89 -3.94 9.85
C ALA A 63 3.47 -3.06 11.04
N VAL A 64 3.27 -3.68 12.19
CA VAL A 64 2.94 -3.02 13.46
C VAL A 64 3.94 -3.44 14.53
N SER A 65 4.59 -2.47 15.15
CA SER A 65 5.46 -2.71 16.30
C SER A 65 4.97 -1.95 17.53
N PHE A 66 4.81 -2.66 18.62
CA PHE A 66 4.42 -2.05 19.92
C PHE A 66 5.50 -1.15 20.53
N LYS A 67 6.73 -1.18 20.00
CA LYS A 67 7.76 -0.20 20.37
C LYS A 67 7.40 1.25 20.01
N PHE A 68 6.39 1.47 19.20
CA PHE A 68 5.89 2.80 18.81
C PHE A 68 4.68 3.27 19.62
N TYR A 69 4.21 2.45 20.56
CA TYR A 69 3.10 2.72 21.47
C TYR A 69 3.60 2.86 22.90
N ASP A 70 2.84 3.53 23.71
CA ASP A 70 3.17 3.65 25.13
C ASP A 70 2.99 2.29 25.84
N GLU A 71 3.67 2.06 26.94
CA GLU A 71 3.62 0.80 27.68
C GLU A 71 2.18 0.52 28.16
N GLY A 72 1.63 -0.62 27.75
CA GLY A 72 0.26 -1.03 28.06
C GLY A 72 -0.81 -0.44 27.13
N GLU A 73 -0.43 0.34 26.14
CA GLU A 73 -1.34 0.87 25.12
C GLU A 73 -1.65 -0.18 24.05
N ASP A 74 -2.93 -0.30 23.69
CA ASP A 74 -3.38 -1.12 22.58
C ASP A 74 -3.17 -0.39 21.24
N ALA A 75 -2.67 -1.11 20.24
CA ALA A 75 -2.47 -0.55 18.90
C ALA A 75 -3.79 -0.55 18.10
N LYS A 76 -4.29 0.62 17.75
CA LYS A 76 -5.46 0.79 16.87
C LYS A 76 -5.00 1.00 15.44
N ILE A 77 -5.36 0.06 14.56
CA ILE A 77 -4.93 0.05 13.17
C ILE A 77 -6.12 0.31 12.26
N ALA A 78 -5.99 1.36 11.45
CA ALA A 78 -6.96 1.69 10.43
C ALA A 78 -6.67 0.89 9.14
N LEU A 79 -7.65 0.16 8.66
CA LEU A 79 -7.62 -0.60 7.42
C LEU A 79 -8.62 -0.02 6.43
N GLY A 80 -8.12 0.45 5.29
CA GLY A 80 -8.97 0.88 4.19
C GLY A 80 -9.68 -0.32 3.54
N VAL A 81 -10.93 -0.12 3.16
CA VAL A 81 -11.72 -1.07 2.37
C VAL A 81 -12.36 -0.38 1.18
N LYS A 82 -12.57 -1.13 0.10
CA LYS A 82 -13.27 -0.67 -1.11
C LYS A 82 -14.39 -1.63 -1.47
N VAL A 83 -15.45 -1.07 -2.04
CA VAL A 83 -16.56 -1.84 -2.62
C VAL A 83 -16.48 -1.77 -4.13
N TYR A 84 -16.66 -2.91 -4.77
CA TYR A 84 -16.88 -3.03 -6.20
C TYR A 84 -18.28 -3.60 -6.43
N GLY A 85 -18.99 -3.01 -7.38
CA GLY A 85 -20.37 -3.36 -7.71
C GLY A 85 -21.24 -2.12 -7.86
N LYS A 86 -22.54 -2.28 -7.63
CA LYS A 86 -23.51 -1.18 -7.67
C LYS A 86 -23.28 -0.25 -6.46
N LEU A 87 -23.34 1.06 -6.71
CA LEU A 87 -23.33 2.04 -5.62
C LEU A 87 -24.57 1.81 -4.73
N GLN A 88 -24.32 1.60 -3.45
CA GLN A 88 -25.38 1.27 -2.50
C GLN A 88 -26.19 2.52 -2.13
N GLU A 89 -27.52 2.41 -2.13
CA GLU A 89 -28.44 3.46 -1.67
C GLU A 89 -28.53 3.49 -0.14
N ASN A 90 -28.18 2.40 0.52
CA ASN A 90 -28.13 2.25 1.98
C ASN A 90 -26.71 1.92 2.43
N ASP A 91 -26.46 2.09 3.73
CA ASP A 91 -25.19 1.68 4.35
C ASP A 91 -24.94 0.18 4.12
N LEU A 92 -23.77 -0.16 3.56
CA LEU A 92 -23.34 -1.54 3.40
C LEU A 92 -22.71 -2.01 4.70
N THR A 93 -23.33 -3.03 5.32
CA THR A 93 -22.85 -3.63 6.56
C THR A 93 -22.26 -5.01 6.28
N PHE A 94 -21.10 -5.31 6.84
CA PHE A 94 -20.43 -6.60 6.72
C PHE A 94 -19.63 -6.93 7.98
N SER A 95 -19.15 -8.16 8.11
CA SER A 95 -18.28 -8.59 9.19
C SER A 95 -16.91 -9.02 8.70
N LEU A 96 -15.92 -8.96 9.59
CA LEU A 96 -14.59 -9.50 9.36
C LEU A 96 -14.40 -10.82 10.07
N GLY A 97 -13.64 -11.69 9.47
CA GLY A 97 -13.06 -12.87 10.09
C GLY A 97 -11.55 -12.89 9.90
N PHE A 98 -10.91 -13.95 10.31
CA PHE A 98 -9.51 -14.19 10.06
C PHE A 98 -9.30 -15.56 9.38
N ASP A 99 -8.17 -15.70 8.70
CA ASP A 99 -7.75 -16.95 8.07
C ASP A 99 -6.93 -17.76 9.10
N PRO A 100 -7.47 -18.87 9.64
CA PRO A 100 -6.80 -19.60 10.71
C PRO A 100 -5.52 -20.30 10.26
N VAL A 101 -5.34 -20.53 8.95
CA VAL A 101 -4.13 -21.17 8.41
C VAL A 101 -2.97 -20.18 8.35
N ARG A 102 -3.25 -18.89 8.10
CA ARG A 102 -2.26 -17.84 7.95
C ARG A 102 -2.07 -16.99 9.21
N THR A 103 -3.01 -17.06 10.15
CA THR A 103 -2.95 -16.31 11.41
C THR A 103 -2.17 -17.09 12.45
N THR A 104 -1.15 -16.44 13.01
CA THR A 104 -0.34 -16.97 14.12
C THR A 104 -0.48 -16.14 15.39
N LEU A 105 -1.17 -14.98 15.31
CA LEU A 105 -1.53 -14.15 16.45
C LEU A 105 -2.71 -14.82 17.19
N PRO A 106 -2.64 -15.05 18.52
CA PRO A 106 -3.75 -15.61 19.28
C PRO A 106 -5.00 -14.71 19.23
N GLU A 107 -6.20 -15.31 19.19
CA GLU A 107 -7.46 -14.57 19.15
C GLU A 107 -7.65 -13.61 20.33
N SER A 108 -7.09 -13.93 21.50
CA SER A 108 -7.11 -13.05 22.67
C SER A 108 -6.29 -11.76 22.49
N GLN A 109 -5.45 -11.67 21.45
CA GLN A 109 -4.54 -10.57 21.23
C GLN A 109 -4.99 -9.59 20.14
N PHE A 110 -6.21 -9.74 19.64
CA PHE A 110 -6.82 -8.76 18.74
C PHE A 110 -8.32 -8.67 18.94
N GLU A 111 -8.88 -7.53 18.59
CA GLU A 111 -10.32 -7.30 18.59
C GLU A 111 -10.75 -6.78 17.22
N LEU A 112 -11.74 -7.44 16.64
CA LEU A 112 -12.39 -7.03 15.41
C LEU A 112 -13.70 -6.32 15.76
N PRO A 113 -14.12 -5.30 14.98
CA PRO A 113 -15.44 -4.69 15.16
C PRO A 113 -16.54 -5.72 14.87
N GLU A 114 -17.60 -5.71 15.67
CA GLU A 114 -18.75 -6.58 15.44
C GLU A 114 -19.36 -6.38 14.06
N LYS A 115 -19.37 -5.13 13.59
CA LYS A 115 -19.87 -4.74 12.26
C LYS A 115 -18.99 -3.67 11.65
N CYS A 116 -18.70 -3.86 10.37
CA CYS A 116 -18.04 -2.87 9.52
C CYS A 116 -19.11 -2.20 8.65
N VAL A 117 -18.97 -0.90 8.42
CA VAL A 117 -19.96 -0.13 7.68
C VAL A 117 -19.26 0.73 6.62
N ILE A 118 -19.72 0.63 5.38
CA ILE A 118 -19.42 1.60 4.33
C ILE A 118 -20.69 2.39 4.09
N LYS A 119 -20.61 3.72 4.15
CA LYS A 119 -21.76 4.60 4.07
C LYS A 119 -22.42 4.58 2.70
N ALA A 120 -23.73 4.78 2.69
CA ALA A 120 -24.51 4.93 1.46
C ALA A 120 -23.85 5.96 0.53
N GLY A 121 -23.72 5.61 -0.74
CA GLY A 121 -23.08 6.46 -1.74
C GLY A 121 -21.56 6.50 -1.69
N GLU A 122 -20.92 5.78 -0.78
CA GLU A 122 -19.45 5.68 -0.70
C GLU A 122 -18.95 4.34 -1.28
N LEU A 123 -17.80 4.40 -1.95
CA LEU A 123 -17.09 3.22 -2.47
C LEU A 123 -15.90 2.81 -1.61
N LYS A 124 -15.62 3.57 -0.55
CA LYS A 124 -14.51 3.34 0.37
C LYS A 124 -14.99 3.50 1.80
N GLY A 125 -14.32 2.80 2.69
CA GLY A 125 -14.50 2.91 4.12
C GLY A 125 -13.21 2.62 4.86
N GLU A 126 -13.24 2.82 6.15
CA GLU A 126 -12.13 2.52 7.06
C GLU A 126 -12.63 1.66 8.20
N ILE A 127 -11.84 0.66 8.57
CA ILE A 127 -12.13 -0.28 9.65
C ILE A 127 -11.02 -0.15 10.69
N ILE A 128 -11.39 0.02 11.93
CA ILE A 128 -10.44 0.03 13.04
C ILE A 128 -10.41 -1.35 13.69
N ILE A 129 -9.23 -1.92 13.78
CA ILE A 129 -8.95 -3.12 14.56
C ILE A 129 -8.05 -2.77 15.73
N THR A 130 -8.18 -3.50 16.83
CA THR A 130 -7.35 -3.32 18.02
C THR A 130 -6.43 -4.51 18.17
N LEU A 131 -5.15 -4.26 18.38
CA LEU A 131 -4.12 -5.27 18.67
C LEU A 131 -3.61 -5.07 20.09
N LYS A 132 -3.36 -6.17 20.81
CA LYS A 132 -2.85 -6.15 22.18
C LYS A 132 -1.42 -6.65 22.24
N ASN A 133 -0.59 -5.97 23.05
CA ASN A 133 0.77 -6.41 23.30
C ASN A 133 0.82 -7.60 24.26
N TYR A 134 1.78 -8.49 24.09
CA TYR A 134 2.08 -9.58 25.00
C TYR A 134 3.53 -10.07 24.83
N ASP A 135 4.08 -10.71 25.86
CA ASP A 135 5.52 -10.98 25.96
C ASP A 135 6.15 -11.73 24.79
N ILE A 136 5.40 -12.64 24.13
CA ILE A 136 5.94 -13.40 22.99
C ILE A 136 6.30 -12.48 21.81
N LEU A 137 5.70 -11.31 21.68
CA LEU A 137 6.03 -10.35 20.62
C LEU A 137 7.43 -9.74 20.78
N LYS A 138 8.02 -9.80 21.96
CA LYS A 138 9.41 -9.38 22.20
C LYS A 138 10.42 -10.28 21.49
N GLU A 139 10.06 -11.54 21.29
CA GLU A 139 10.92 -12.53 20.67
C GLU A 139 10.47 -12.92 19.26
N ASN A 140 9.17 -12.95 19.02
CA ASN A 140 8.57 -13.49 17.82
C ASN A 140 7.62 -12.51 17.16
N THR A 141 7.73 -12.38 15.86
CA THR A 141 6.70 -11.72 15.04
C THR A 141 5.52 -12.66 14.84
N LYS A 142 4.29 -12.13 14.98
CA LYS A 142 3.05 -12.86 14.73
C LYS A 142 2.30 -12.24 13.55
N LEU A 143 1.50 -13.04 12.88
CA LEU A 143 0.70 -12.62 11.73
C LEU A 143 -0.78 -12.70 12.05
N LEU A 144 -1.53 -11.69 11.63
CA LEU A 144 -2.97 -11.68 11.58
C LEU A 144 -3.39 -11.52 10.11
N ALA A 145 -4.06 -12.51 9.56
CA ALA A 145 -4.58 -12.49 8.20
C ALA A 145 -6.09 -12.33 8.23
N LEU A 146 -6.56 -11.11 8.00
CA LEU A 146 -7.98 -10.78 7.99
C LEU A 146 -8.63 -11.12 6.65
N LYS A 147 -9.90 -11.46 6.69
CA LYS A 147 -10.76 -11.71 5.55
C LYS A 147 -12.13 -11.07 5.77
N VAL A 148 -12.82 -10.78 4.67
CA VAL A 148 -14.24 -10.40 4.71
C VAL A 148 -15.06 -11.67 4.81
N ASN A 149 -16.05 -11.71 5.71
CA ASN A 149 -16.99 -12.82 5.76
C ASN A 149 -18.04 -12.66 4.66
N GLU A 150 -18.33 -13.74 3.95
CA GLU A 150 -19.36 -13.75 2.93
C GLU A 150 -20.74 -13.96 3.61
N GLU A 151 -21.52 -12.89 3.66
CA GLU A 151 -22.84 -12.88 4.27
C GLU A 151 -23.83 -12.08 3.41
N GLY A 152 -25.05 -12.57 3.21
CA GLY A 152 -26.08 -11.88 2.43
C GLY A 152 -25.60 -11.53 1.01
N GLU A 153 -25.57 -10.25 0.72
CA GLU A 153 -25.15 -9.70 -0.57
C GLU A 153 -23.64 -9.39 -0.64
N VAL A 154 -22.91 -9.55 0.46
CA VAL A 154 -21.47 -9.30 0.54
C VAL A 154 -20.67 -10.53 0.13
N ARG A 155 -19.68 -10.33 -0.72
CA ARG A 155 -18.69 -11.34 -1.13
C ARG A 155 -17.27 -10.79 -1.01
N GLU A 156 -16.33 -11.70 -0.80
CA GLU A 156 -14.92 -11.36 -0.97
C GLU A 156 -14.66 -10.95 -2.44
N GLY A 157 -13.83 -9.96 -2.65
CA GLY A 157 -13.44 -9.51 -3.98
C GLY A 157 -12.43 -10.46 -4.65
N THR A 158 -11.56 -9.91 -5.50
CA THR A 158 -10.57 -10.69 -6.25
C THR A 158 -9.47 -11.23 -5.34
N ALA A 159 -8.88 -12.37 -5.72
CA ALA A 159 -7.87 -13.10 -4.93
C ALA A 159 -6.69 -12.26 -4.40
N LYS A 160 -6.29 -11.19 -5.10
CA LYS A 160 -5.20 -10.31 -4.66
C LYS A 160 -5.54 -9.42 -3.47
N PHE A 161 -6.81 -9.22 -3.18
CA PHE A 161 -7.31 -8.26 -2.19
C PHE A 161 -8.17 -8.91 -1.12
N THR A 162 -8.24 -10.23 -1.11
CA THR A 162 -9.10 -10.99 -0.18
C THR A 162 -8.55 -11.08 1.23
N ARG A 163 -7.29 -10.76 1.44
CA ARG A 163 -6.64 -10.79 2.76
C ARG A 163 -5.92 -9.49 3.05
N ALA A 164 -6.07 -8.99 4.28
CA ALA A 164 -5.17 -8.00 4.85
C ALA A 164 -4.26 -8.72 5.85
N ILE A 165 -2.96 -8.73 5.57
CA ILE A 165 -1.97 -9.36 6.44
C ILE A 165 -1.33 -8.29 7.31
N ILE A 166 -1.36 -8.50 8.63
CA ILE A 166 -0.74 -7.62 9.60
C ILE A 166 0.34 -8.41 10.32
N SER A 167 1.55 -7.89 10.26
CA SER A 167 2.71 -8.40 10.97
C SER A 167 2.86 -7.66 12.28
N VAL A 168 2.74 -8.35 13.41
CA VAL A 168 2.72 -7.77 14.76
C VAL A 168 3.94 -8.20 15.55
N THR A 169 4.62 -7.25 16.15
CA THR A 169 5.84 -7.48 16.94
C THR A 169 5.98 -6.45 18.07
N ASP A 170 6.81 -6.73 19.08
CA ASP A 170 7.31 -5.75 20.05
C ASP A 170 8.82 -5.57 19.90
N ARG A 171 9.31 -5.53 18.67
CA ARG A 171 10.71 -5.30 18.31
C ARG A 171 10.81 -4.18 17.30
N ILE A 172 11.94 -3.52 17.29
CA ILE A 172 12.28 -2.52 16.28
C ILE A 172 13.08 -3.19 15.18
N PHE A 173 12.68 -2.94 13.94
CA PHE A 173 13.43 -3.34 12.77
C PHE A 173 14.04 -2.12 12.10
N LYS A 174 15.23 -2.29 11.56
CA LYS A 174 15.84 -1.31 10.66
C LYS A 174 14.85 -1.02 9.53
N PRO A 175 14.38 0.22 9.37
CA PRO A 175 13.42 0.53 8.32
C PRO A 175 14.07 0.38 6.94
N VAL A 176 13.28 -0.02 5.95
CA VAL A 176 13.77 -0.27 4.59
C VAL A 176 14.49 0.96 4.02
N TRP A 177 13.98 2.16 4.29
CA TRP A 177 14.58 3.41 3.83
C TRP A 177 15.94 3.74 4.48
N TRP A 178 16.31 3.10 5.60
CA TRP A 178 17.66 3.22 6.21
C TRP A 178 18.60 2.10 5.77
N SER A 179 18.34 1.49 4.64
CA SER A 179 19.14 0.41 4.06
C SER A 179 19.70 0.84 2.71
N VAL A 180 20.75 0.18 2.24
CA VAL A 180 21.35 0.44 0.93
C VAL A 180 20.29 0.36 -0.17
N GLY A 181 20.33 1.28 -1.15
CA GLY A 181 19.43 1.29 -2.28
C GLY A 181 18.09 2.00 -2.07
N ASN A 182 17.84 2.61 -0.90
CA ASN A 182 16.57 3.29 -0.62
C ASN A 182 16.69 4.82 -0.65
N ILE A 183 15.52 5.49 -0.71
CA ILE A 183 15.36 6.95 -0.77
C ILE A 183 16.13 7.58 -1.93
N GLY A 184 15.57 7.46 -3.15
CA GLY A 184 16.08 8.13 -4.34
C GLY A 184 17.51 7.72 -4.73
N ASN A 185 18.06 6.70 -4.12
CA ASN A 185 19.35 6.17 -4.49
C ASN A 185 19.27 5.44 -5.81
N VAL A 186 20.20 5.78 -6.70
CA VAL A 186 20.39 5.14 -8.01
C VAL A 186 21.41 4.00 -7.90
N ASP A 187 22.21 4.01 -6.82
CA ASP A 187 23.25 3.01 -6.54
C ASP A 187 22.89 2.21 -5.29
N ASP A 188 22.72 0.91 -5.45
CA ASP A 188 22.40 -0.03 -4.36
C ASP A 188 23.47 -0.09 -3.26
N ARG A 189 24.65 0.47 -3.51
CA ARG A 189 25.78 0.52 -2.56
C ARG A 189 25.76 1.76 -1.67
N PHE A 190 24.78 2.63 -1.85
CA PHE A 190 24.75 3.95 -1.21
C PHE A 190 23.38 4.21 -0.58
N ASN A 191 23.35 4.63 0.68
CA ASN A 191 22.14 5.05 1.38
C ASN A 191 22.31 6.46 1.94
N ILE A 192 21.47 7.38 1.46
CA ILE A 192 21.52 8.80 1.85
C ILE A 192 21.27 8.97 3.37
N ALA A 193 20.35 8.20 3.95
CA ALA A 193 20.06 8.29 5.38
C ALA A 193 21.27 7.90 6.22
N GLU A 194 21.97 6.84 5.82
CA GLU A 194 23.15 6.36 6.53
C GLU A 194 24.37 7.26 6.30
N GLU A 195 24.65 7.66 5.06
CA GLU A 195 25.86 8.40 4.72
C GLU A 195 25.84 9.86 5.15
N TYR A 196 24.70 10.54 4.99
CA TYR A 196 24.65 12.00 5.18
C TYR A 196 23.82 12.49 6.35
N TYR A 197 22.86 11.70 6.83
CA TYR A 197 21.90 12.21 7.80
C TYR A 197 22.03 11.57 9.16
N LEU A 198 21.80 10.28 9.29
CA LEU A 198 21.66 9.58 10.55
C LEU A 198 22.89 8.74 10.94
N GLY A 199 23.72 8.37 9.95
CA GLY A 199 24.83 7.45 10.17
C GLY A 199 24.37 5.99 10.29
N VAL A 200 25.27 5.12 10.76
CA VAL A 200 24.98 3.70 10.94
C VAL A 200 23.76 3.51 11.84
N TYR A 201 22.87 2.62 11.44
CA TYR A 201 21.66 2.30 12.18
C TYR A 201 21.96 1.70 13.55
N SER A 202 21.21 2.13 14.57
CA SER A 202 21.00 1.42 15.84
C SER A 202 19.58 1.62 16.31
N GLU A 203 19.04 0.69 17.09
CA GLU A 203 17.65 0.78 17.60
C GLU A 203 17.47 2.04 18.46
N THR A 204 18.40 2.29 19.37
CA THR A 204 18.37 3.47 20.24
C THR A 204 18.35 4.76 19.42
N LYS A 205 19.19 4.88 18.40
CA LYS A 205 19.20 6.07 17.52
C LYS A 205 17.89 6.21 16.75
N TYR A 206 17.35 5.11 16.26
CA TYR A 206 16.07 5.14 15.53
C TYR A 206 14.91 5.56 16.45
N LEU A 207 14.84 5.04 17.67
CA LEU A 207 13.85 5.50 18.65
C LEU A 207 13.98 7.00 18.91
N MET A 208 15.19 7.50 19.13
CA MET A 208 15.41 8.93 19.34
C MET A 208 14.99 9.76 18.13
N PHE A 209 15.20 9.28 16.92
CA PHE A 209 14.73 9.95 15.70
C PHE A 209 13.21 9.99 15.63
N LEU A 210 12.53 8.88 15.97
CA LEU A 210 11.07 8.82 16.04
C LEU A 210 10.50 9.74 17.12
N ASP A 211 11.15 9.86 18.27
CA ASP A 211 10.76 10.81 19.31
C ASP A 211 10.82 12.27 18.82
N GLU A 212 11.82 12.62 18.00
CA GLU A 212 11.87 13.95 17.39
C GLU A 212 10.72 14.20 16.41
N LEU A 213 10.29 13.17 15.65
CA LEU A 213 9.13 13.24 14.77
C LEU A 213 7.82 13.37 15.58
N LYS A 214 7.68 12.57 16.65
CA LYS A 214 6.49 12.55 17.53
C LYS A 214 6.23 13.91 18.17
N LYS A 215 7.24 14.70 18.48
CA LYS A 215 7.08 16.07 19.06
C LYS A 215 6.27 17.00 18.15
N ASP A 216 6.29 16.80 16.85
CA ASP A 216 5.57 17.62 15.86
C ASP A 216 4.39 16.83 15.22
N ASP A 217 4.04 15.64 15.73
CA ASP A 217 3.03 14.73 15.19
C ASP A 217 3.28 14.39 13.69
N VAL A 218 4.55 14.17 13.32
CA VAL A 218 4.97 13.88 11.97
C VAL A 218 5.23 12.38 11.79
N VAL A 219 4.61 11.80 10.77
CA VAL A 219 4.90 10.44 10.29
C VAL A 219 5.91 10.50 9.15
N PHE A 220 6.94 9.67 9.19
CA PHE A 220 7.97 9.59 8.16
C PHE A 220 8.02 8.19 7.53
N ASP A 221 7.74 8.12 6.23
CA ASP A 221 7.74 6.89 5.43
C ASP A 221 9.05 6.64 4.66
N GLY A 222 10.05 7.49 4.88
CA GLY A 222 11.34 7.41 4.22
C GLY A 222 11.44 8.16 2.89
N LYS A 223 10.41 8.86 2.43
CA LYS A 223 10.41 9.48 1.08
C LYS A 223 10.75 10.97 1.08
N ASP A 224 10.35 11.70 2.10
CA ASP A 224 10.59 13.15 2.14
C ASP A 224 11.95 13.49 2.75
N MET A 225 12.87 13.91 1.89
CA MET A 225 14.23 14.30 2.27
C MET A 225 14.29 15.53 3.18
N ASN A 226 13.29 16.44 3.11
CA ASN A 226 13.25 17.61 3.98
C ASN A 226 12.89 17.20 5.41
N ILE A 227 11.96 16.26 5.57
CA ILE A 227 11.64 15.68 6.86
C ILE A 227 12.88 14.97 7.43
N LEU A 228 13.52 14.10 6.64
CA LEU A 228 14.73 13.41 7.09
C LEU A 228 15.81 14.39 7.56
N ARG A 229 16.09 15.42 6.76
CA ARG A 229 17.09 16.46 7.08
C ARG A 229 16.73 17.22 8.36
N LYS A 230 15.48 17.72 8.46
CA LYS A 230 15.02 18.51 9.60
C LYS A 230 15.18 17.74 10.91
N TYR A 231 14.68 16.50 10.94
CA TYR A 231 14.66 15.72 12.18
C TYR A 231 16.00 15.08 12.51
N SER A 232 16.84 14.80 11.53
CA SER A 232 18.25 14.43 11.79
C SER A 232 19.04 15.56 12.45
N LEU A 233 18.82 16.82 12.01
CA LEU A 233 19.42 18.00 12.65
C LEU A 233 18.91 18.19 14.08
N ARG A 234 17.60 17.98 14.32
CA ARG A 234 17.04 18.05 15.68
C ARG A 234 17.65 16.98 16.57
N LEU A 235 17.73 15.74 16.10
CA LEU A 235 18.38 14.65 16.81
C LEU A 235 19.84 14.99 17.16
N LYS A 236 20.59 15.53 16.20
CA LYS A 236 21.97 15.97 16.45
C LYS A 236 22.05 16.99 17.60
N ASN A 237 21.14 17.97 17.61
CA ASN A 237 21.07 18.97 18.67
C ASN A 237 20.66 18.35 20.02
N THR A 238 19.70 17.43 20.01
CA THR A 238 19.29 16.68 21.21
C THR A 238 20.46 15.89 21.77
N LEU A 239 21.23 15.19 20.95
CA LEU A 239 22.44 14.48 21.38
C LEU A 239 23.50 15.42 21.92
N LYS A 240 23.70 16.60 21.31
CA LYS A 240 24.61 17.62 21.81
C LYS A 240 24.18 18.11 23.20
N ASN A 241 22.90 18.30 23.43
CA ASN A 241 22.38 18.72 24.74
C ASN A 241 22.52 17.60 25.78
N ILE A 242 22.25 16.34 25.44
CA ILE A 242 22.40 15.19 26.34
C ILE A 242 23.86 14.98 26.73
N ASN A 243 24.78 15.10 25.79
CA ASN A 243 26.19 14.88 26.02
C ASN A 243 26.83 16.10 26.72
N GLY A 244 26.40 17.32 26.37
CA GLY A 244 26.87 18.56 27.00
C GLY A 244 28.40 18.65 26.99
N ASP A 245 28.94 19.07 28.15
CA ASP A 245 30.39 19.18 28.38
C ASP A 245 31.01 17.88 28.90
N LYS A 246 30.27 16.76 28.84
CA LYS A 246 30.81 15.47 29.28
C LYS A 246 31.96 15.02 28.39
N PRO A 247 33.00 14.37 28.96
CA PRO A 247 34.05 13.79 28.17
C PRO A 247 33.49 12.65 27.25
N LYS A 248 34.10 12.43 26.11
CA LYS A 248 33.57 11.55 25.05
C LYS A 248 33.31 10.11 25.49
N ASP A 249 34.03 9.59 26.44
CA ASP A 249 33.83 8.27 27.04
C ASP A 249 32.51 8.14 27.84
N LYS A 250 31.91 9.27 28.25
CA LYS A 250 30.61 9.35 28.93
C LYS A 250 29.44 9.79 28.04
N TRP A 251 29.66 9.90 26.75
CA TRP A 251 28.60 10.21 25.82
C TRP A 251 27.59 9.06 25.70
N LEU A 252 26.38 9.41 25.27
CA LEU A 252 25.29 8.44 25.07
C LEU A 252 25.71 7.36 24.09
N ARG A 253 25.42 6.13 24.47
CA ARG A 253 25.72 4.93 23.68
C ARG A 253 24.45 4.19 23.32
N ASP A 254 24.51 3.50 22.21
CA ASP A 254 23.44 2.63 21.76
C ASP A 254 23.45 1.27 22.50
N GLU A 255 22.53 0.40 22.12
CA GLU A 255 22.38 -0.97 22.66
C GLU A 255 23.62 -1.86 22.48
N ASN A 256 24.50 -1.48 21.56
CA ASN A 256 25.76 -2.19 21.29
C ASN A 256 26.97 -1.54 21.98
N GLY A 257 26.74 -0.50 22.81
CA GLY A 257 27.79 0.25 23.48
C GLY A 257 28.57 1.23 22.57
N VAL A 258 28.08 1.48 21.34
CA VAL A 258 28.65 2.43 20.40
C VAL A 258 28.12 3.84 20.67
N ILE A 259 28.99 4.84 20.61
CA ILE A 259 28.58 6.24 20.78
C ILE A 259 27.58 6.61 19.66
N ILE A 260 26.46 7.22 20.06
CA ILE A 260 25.45 7.68 19.10
C ILE A 260 25.89 9.02 18.51
N GLU A 261 26.24 9.01 17.25
CA GLU A 261 26.59 10.20 16.47
C GLU A 261 25.70 10.31 15.24
N VAL A 262 25.42 11.56 14.83
CA VAL A 262 24.62 11.89 13.65
C VAL A 262 25.47 12.76 12.73
N PRO A 263 25.81 12.29 11.51
CA PRO A 263 26.81 12.94 10.64
C PRO A 263 26.33 14.25 10.01
N ILE A 264 25.03 14.44 9.88
CA ILE A 264 24.48 15.60 9.15
C ILE A 264 25.22 16.91 9.50
N ALA A 265 25.64 17.61 8.45
CA ALA A 265 26.19 18.95 8.58
C ALA A 265 25.08 19.97 8.86
N GLY A 266 25.27 20.80 9.86
CA GLY A 266 24.32 21.84 10.24
C GLY A 266 24.99 22.83 11.18
#